data_252852437a5547978a355c90429bfb64
#
_entry.id   252852437a5547978a355c90429bfb64
#
_cell.length_a   1.000
_cell.length_b   1.000
_cell.length_c   1.000
_cell.angle_alpha   90.00
_cell.angle_beta   90.00
_cell.angle_gamma   90.00
#
_symmetry.space_group_name_H-M   'P 1'
#
loop_
_entity.id
_entity.type
_entity.pdbx_description
1 polymer ?
#
loop_
_entity_poly.entity_id
_entity_poly.type
_entity_poly.pdbx_seq_one_letter_code
_entity_poly.pdbx_strand_id
1 'polypeptide(L)'
;VNLENCSFLLKPTDSYWVRDYGPWYVFDGNGDPGIVDFPYNRPRPNDNEIPIEMADYLGIDLYGMNLISTGGNYMCTGKGIAASTDLVWEENPSLTHDEVSGYVNDYLGNPLYDVTSDPLGEYIKHIDCWSKYLTPGKILIGQVSPSDPRYQDYEDLADHFATSTSSYGKPWEVIRVFTPGDPPYTPYTNSLILNDRIFVPITGSQWDDEAIDVYEEAMPGYDIVPILYNGWENTDALHCRAKGIADIGMLYIDHMPIYGSTSYHPEYNISAKITAHSGADIYADSVLVYYKRNSGDFISTLMEIDSIDHYSTKIIGVEPGDTVSYYIYAADDSGRQSMQPFVGEDDPFVFRTIYFPVNELLFDPDTVMFMNITD
;
A
#
# COMPACT_ATOMS: atom_id res chain seq x y z
N VAL A 1 15.76 -10.39 22.07
CA VAL A 1 16.05 -10.35 20.62
C VAL A 1 17.14 -11.38 20.35
N ASN A 2 16.94 -12.30 19.40
CA ASN A 2 17.99 -13.19 18.93
C ASN A 2 18.90 -12.41 17.96
N LEU A 3 20.14 -12.14 18.38
CA LEU A 3 21.11 -11.36 17.60
C LEU A 3 21.81 -12.18 16.50
N GLU A 4 21.62 -13.48 16.43
CA GLU A 4 22.21 -14.33 15.38
C GLU A 4 21.74 -13.97 13.96
N ASN A 5 20.53 -13.40 13.87
CA ASN A 5 19.93 -12.94 12.60
C ASN A 5 20.05 -11.42 12.41
N CYS A 6 20.92 -10.75 13.19
CA CYS A 6 21.11 -9.31 13.11
C CYS A 6 22.47 -8.98 12.52
N SER A 7 22.49 -8.04 11.58
CA SER A 7 23.69 -7.36 11.11
C SER A 7 23.69 -5.91 11.60
N PHE A 8 24.86 -5.33 11.77
CA PHE A 8 25.00 -3.97 12.30
C PHE A 8 25.78 -3.11 11.32
N LEU A 9 25.13 -2.08 10.79
CA LEU A 9 25.77 -0.98 10.10
C LEU A 9 25.96 0.16 11.11
N LEU A 10 27.21 0.38 11.55
CA LEU A 10 27.51 1.36 12.61
C LEU A 10 27.87 2.69 12.00
N LYS A 11 26.96 3.67 12.08
CA LYS A 11 27.14 5.04 11.63
C LYS A 11 26.64 6.01 12.71
N PRO A 12 27.17 7.22 12.80
CA PRO A 12 26.59 8.27 13.64
C PRO A 12 25.19 8.62 13.17
N THR A 13 24.27 8.82 14.09
CA THR A 13 22.93 9.38 13.84
C THR A 13 22.63 10.46 14.86
N ASP A 14 21.82 11.44 14.49
CA ASP A 14 21.37 12.50 15.39
C ASP A 14 20.07 12.14 16.11
N SER A 15 19.33 11.15 15.58
CA SER A 15 18.08 10.65 16.17
C SER A 15 17.87 9.17 15.88
N TYR A 16 16.77 8.62 16.42
CA TYR A 16 16.33 7.24 16.18
C TYR A 16 15.11 7.15 15.26
N TRP A 17 14.66 8.25 14.67
CA TRP A 17 13.52 8.28 13.79
C TRP A 17 13.92 7.88 12.35
N VAL A 18 14.32 6.61 12.20
CA VAL A 18 14.79 6.07 10.91
C VAL A 18 13.73 6.11 9.80
N ARG A 19 12.46 6.23 10.15
CA ARG A 19 11.38 6.42 9.18
C ARG A 19 11.56 7.71 8.41
N ASP A 20 11.91 8.78 9.10
CA ASP A 20 11.92 10.13 8.56
C ASP A 20 13.06 10.35 7.57
N TYR A 21 14.24 9.85 7.88
CA TYR A 21 15.44 10.02 7.06
C TYR A 21 15.93 8.74 6.37
N GLY A 22 15.34 7.59 6.72
CA GLY A 22 15.75 6.30 6.18
C GLY A 22 15.53 6.21 4.68
N PRO A 23 16.22 5.28 3.98
CA PRO A 23 16.21 5.25 2.53
C PRO A 23 14.84 4.98 1.93
N TRP A 24 14.57 5.57 0.76
CA TRP A 24 13.43 5.23 -0.09
C TRP A 24 13.92 4.40 -1.27
N TYR A 25 13.45 3.16 -1.36
CA TYR A 25 13.85 2.22 -2.40
C TYR A 25 12.96 2.38 -3.63
N VAL A 26 13.59 2.32 -4.79
CA VAL A 26 12.93 2.36 -6.10
C VAL A 26 13.55 1.31 -7.01
N PHE A 27 12.83 0.93 -8.05
CA PHE A 27 13.41 0.29 -9.24
C PHE A 27 13.29 1.29 -10.39
N ASP A 28 14.41 1.57 -11.05
CA ASP A 28 14.46 2.54 -12.14
C ASP A 28 13.77 2.02 -13.42
N GLY A 29 13.79 2.83 -14.50
CA GLY A 29 13.19 2.45 -15.77
C GLY A 29 13.82 1.23 -16.46
N ASN A 30 15.00 0.79 -16.02
CA ASN A 30 15.67 -0.43 -16.49
C ASN A 30 15.36 -1.64 -15.59
N GLY A 31 14.73 -1.41 -14.43
CA GLY A 31 14.48 -2.40 -13.39
C GLY A 31 15.63 -2.56 -12.39
N ASP A 32 16.62 -1.66 -12.42
CA ASP A 32 17.73 -1.69 -11.49
C ASP A 32 17.32 -1.05 -10.14
N PRO A 33 17.71 -1.64 -8.99
CA PRO A 33 17.37 -1.10 -7.69
C PRO A 33 18.19 0.14 -7.36
N GLY A 34 17.56 1.08 -6.68
CA GLY A 34 18.23 2.29 -6.20
C GLY A 34 17.59 2.88 -4.96
N ILE A 35 18.26 3.86 -4.39
CA ILE A 35 17.77 4.65 -3.26
C ILE A 35 17.56 6.08 -3.72
N VAL A 36 16.40 6.65 -3.40
CA VAL A 36 16.14 8.09 -3.53
C VAL A 36 16.50 8.75 -2.22
N ASP A 37 17.43 9.69 -2.30
CA ASP A 37 17.88 10.56 -1.22
C ASP A 37 17.26 11.94 -1.37
N PHE A 38 16.78 12.53 -0.28
CA PHE A 38 16.18 13.84 -0.23
C PHE A 38 16.71 14.65 0.97
N PRO A 39 16.75 15.98 0.91
CA PRO A 39 17.10 16.81 2.05
C PRO A 39 16.10 16.59 3.19
N TYR A 40 16.58 16.03 4.31
CA TYR A 40 15.76 15.82 5.49
C TYR A 40 15.31 17.16 6.10
N ASN A 41 14.05 17.28 6.47
CA ASN A 41 13.42 18.51 6.96
C ASN A 41 13.86 18.96 8.38
N ARG A 42 14.90 18.36 8.94
CA ARG A 42 15.44 18.68 10.26
C ARG A 42 16.93 18.99 10.18
N PRO A 43 17.47 19.84 11.07
CA PRO A 43 18.91 20.17 11.13
C PRO A 43 19.71 19.01 11.77
N ARG A 44 19.70 17.84 11.13
CA ARG A 44 20.30 16.58 11.57
C ARG A 44 21.18 16.00 10.47
N PRO A 45 22.40 16.52 10.30
CA PRO A 45 23.27 16.14 9.19
C PRO A 45 23.68 14.66 9.21
N ASN A 46 23.86 14.04 10.38
CA ASN A 46 24.22 12.62 10.44
C ASN A 46 23.05 11.72 10.00
N ASP A 47 21.81 12.10 10.33
CA ASP A 47 20.61 11.38 9.87
C ASP A 47 20.48 11.46 8.34
N ASN A 48 20.78 12.65 7.76
CA ASN A 48 20.70 12.89 6.32
C ASN A 48 21.73 12.12 5.49
N GLU A 49 22.80 11.59 6.10
CA GLU A 49 23.81 10.77 5.43
C GLU A 49 23.41 9.28 5.34
N ILE A 50 22.40 8.83 6.08
CA ILE A 50 22.05 7.40 6.17
C ILE A 50 21.60 6.80 4.84
N PRO A 51 20.81 7.46 3.96
CA PRO A 51 20.48 6.93 2.64
C PRO A 51 21.72 6.64 1.79
N ILE A 52 22.74 7.50 1.83
CA ILE A 52 24.02 7.36 1.12
C ILE A 52 24.75 6.10 1.60
N GLU A 53 24.86 5.97 2.92
CA GLU A 53 25.53 4.82 3.55
C GLU A 53 24.82 3.49 3.27
N MET A 54 23.49 3.53 3.16
CA MET A 54 22.71 2.33 2.81
C MET A 54 22.89 1.96 1.34
N ALA A 55 22.97 2.93 0.42
CA ALA A 55 23.24 2.69 -1.00
C ALA A 55 24.62 2.03 -1.18
N ASP A 56 25.64 2.56 -0.50
CA ASP A 56 26.98 2.00 -0.50
C ASP A 56 27.02 0.57 0.10
N TYR A 57 26.32 0.35 1.23
CA TYR A 57 26.23 -0.95 1.88
C TYR A 57 25.56 -2.01 1.01
N LEU A 58 24.53 -1.66 0.28
CA LEU A 58 23.79 -2.55 -0.61
C LEU A 58 24.42 -2.65 -2.00
N GLY A 59 25.30 -1.71 -2.36
CA GLY A 59 25.94 -1.65 -3.69
C GLY A 59 24.94 -1.30 -4.80
N ILE A 60 24.00 -0.39 -4.53
CA ILE A 60 22.95 0.06 -5.47
C ILE A 60 23.06 1.56 -5.72
N ASP A 61 22.39 2.04 -6.78
CA ASP A 61 22.46 3.44 -7.19
C ASP A 61 21.78 4.39 -6.18
N LEU A 62 22.27 5.62 -6.13
CA LEU A 62 21.73 6.71 -5.33
C LEU A 62 21.24 7.83 -6.23
N TYR A 63 19.98 8.24 -6.07
CA TYR A 63 19.33 9.31 -6.82
C TYR A 63 18.98 10.47 -5.89
N GLY A 64 19.67 11.61 -6.07
CA GLY A 64 19.42 12.82 -5.28
C GLY A 64 18.18 13.57 -5.76
N MET A 65 17.12 13.61 -4.94
CA MET A 65 15.90 14.37 -5.18
C MET A 65 15.96 15.69 -4.42
N ASN A 66 15.89 16.83 -5.12
CA ASN A 66 15.96 18.14 -4.48
C ASN A 66 14.58 18.64 -4.00
N LEU A 67 13.92 17.84 -3.18
CA LEU A 67 12.65 18.14 -2.52
C LEU A 67 12.85 17.92 -1.01
N ILE A 68 12.71 18.97 -0.19
CA ILE A 68 12.75 18.83 1.28
C ILE A 68 11.58 17.93 1.69
N SER A 69 11.86 16.85 2.43
CA SER A 69 10.87 15.88 2.80
C SER A 69 11.16 15.18 4.13
N THR A 70 10.23 14.35 4.55
CA THR A 70 10.35 13.45 5.70
C THR A 70 9.54 12.19 5.45
N GLY A 71 10.12 11.03 5.75
CA GLY A 71 9.50 9.76 5.41
C GLY A 71 8.24 9.42 6.21
N GLY A 72 8.04 10.03 7.38
CA GLY A 72 6.79 9.89 8.13
C GLY A 72 5.62 10.62 7.46
N ASN A 73 5.92 11.66 6.67
CA ASN A 73 4.93 12.39 5.87
C ASN A 73 4.84 11.90 4.42
N TYR A 74 5.16 10.65 4.16
CA TYR A 74 5.03 10.08 2.83
C TYR A 74 4.59 8.63 2.93
N MET A 75 3.49 8.28 2.27
CA MET A 75 3.08 6.89 2.05
C MET A 75 2.80 6.62 0.58
N CYS A 76 3.05 5.41 0.12
CA CYS A 76 2.79 5.01 -1.25
C CYS A 76 2.22 3.60 -1.30
N THR A 77 1.48 3.33 -2.38
CA THR A 77 0.86 2.03 -2.62
C THR A 77 1.79 1.02 -3.29
N GLY A 78 2.94 1.48 -3.81
CA GLY A 78 3.77 0.69 -4.72
C GLY A 78 3.14 0.48 -6.10
N LYS A 79 1.99 1.13 -6.41
CA LYS A 79 1.26 1.03 -7.68
C LYS A 79 0.78 2.40 -8.18
N GLY A 80 1.68 3.39 -8.13
CA GLY A 80 1.49 4.69 -8.77
C GLY A 80 0.68 5.73 -7.99
N ILE A 81 0.29 5.46 -6.75
CA ILE A 81 -0.34 6.45 -5.86
C ILE A 81 0.51 6.66 -4.62
N ALA A 82 0.74 7.92 -4.28
CA ALA A 82 1.33 8.35 -3.02
C ALA A 82 0.49 9.43 -2.35
N ALA A 83 0.68 9.63 -1.04
CA ALA A 83 0.04 10.70 -0.29
C ALA A 83 0.96 11.30 0.77
N SER A 84 0.68 12.56 1.10
CA SER A 84 1.30 13.34 2.19
C SER A 84 0.29 14.32 2.78
N THR A 85 0.67 14.98 3.87
CA THR A 85 0.00 16.21 4.29
C THR A 85 0.58 17.42 3.57
N ASP A 86 -0.09 18.55 3.69
CA ASP A 86 0.30 19.87 3.16
C ASP A 86 1.63 20.40 3.71
N LEU A 87 2.22 19.74 4.71
CA LEU A 87 3.57 20.01 5.19
C LEU A 87 4.60 20.02 4.05
N VAL A 88 4.45 19.15 3.06
CA VAL A 88 5.37 19.09 1.92
C VAL A 88 5.41 20.42 1.14
N TRP A 89 4.28 21.13 1.05
CA TRP A 89 4.23 22.45 0.41
C TRP A 89 4.82 23.56 1.29
N GLU A 90 4.56 23.49 2.61
CA GLU A 90 5.10 24.45 3.59
C GLU A 90 6.63 24.41 3.63
N GLU A 91 7.22 23.22 3.47
CA GLU A 91 8.67 22.99 3.48
C GLU A 91 9.34 23.35 2.14
N ASN A 92 8.58 23.43 1.05
CA ASN A 92 9.07 23.76 -0.29
C ASN A 92 8.38 25.00 -0.89
N PRO A 93 8.39 26.16 -0.20
CA PRO A 93 7.58 27.33 -0.59
C PRO A 93 8.07 28.00 -1.88
N SER A 94 9.22 27.62 -2.42
CA SER A 94 9.75 28.10 -3.70
C SER A 94 9.27 27.28 -4.90
N LEU A 95 8.63 26.11 -4.66
CA LEU A 95 8.10 25.24 -5.68
C LEU A 95 6.58 25.42 -5.78
N THR A 96 6.04 25.24 -6.97
CA THR A 96 4.59 25.07 -7.18
C THR A 96 4.17 23.67 -6.77
N HIS A 97 2.88 23.46 -6.51
CA HIS A 97 2.34 22.13 -6.21
C HIS A 97 2.60 21.13 -7.35
N ASP A 98 2.53 21.58 -8.61
CA ASP A 98 2.83 20.75 -9.78
C ASP A 98 4.30 20.34 -9.83
N GLU A 99 5.23 21.23 -9.47
CA GLU A 99 6.65 20.89 -9.39
C GLU A 99 6.93 19.88 -8.27
N VAL A 100 6.28 20.02 -7.10
CA VAL A 100 6.38 19.04 -6.02
C VAL A 100 5.85 17.66 -6.49
N SER A 101 4.68 17.63 -7.14
CA SER A 101 4.12 16.40 -7.71
C SER A 101 5.03 15.82 -8.80
N GLY A 102 5.68 16.66 -9.60
CA GLY A 102 6.67 16.28 -10.60
C GLY A 102 7.86 15.55 -9.98
N TYR A 103 8.41 16.04 -8.86
CA TYR A 103 9.49 15.36 -8.12
C TYR A 103 9.04 13.96 -7.65
N VAL A 104 7.84 13.85 -7.08
CA VAL A 104 7.30 12.57 -6.59
C VAL A 104 7.09 11.58 -7.75
N ASN A 105 6.59 12.05 -8.89
CA ASN A 105 6.47 11.22 -10.09
C ASN A 105 7.82 10.75 -10.63
N ASP A 106 8.75 11.68 -10.83
CA ASP A 106 9.99 11.42 -11.56
C ASP A 106 11.00 10.60 -10.74
N TYR A 107 11.04 10.79 -9.42
CA TYR A 107 11.98 10.09 -8.53
C TYR A 107 11.36 8.88 -7.81
N LEU A 108 10.07 8.94 -7.46
CA LEU A 108 9.41 7.91 -6.65
C LEU A 108 8.37 7.10 -7.43
N GLY A 109 8.19 7.38 -8.75
CA GLY A 109 7.34 6.59 -9.63
C GLY A 109 5.84 6.67 -9.31
N ASN A 110 5.38 7.76 -8.67
CA ASN A 110 3.98 7.94 -8.29
C ASN A 110 3.34 9.13 -9.03
N PRO A 111 2.72 8.88 -10.21
CA PRO A 111 2.09 9.93 -11.02
C PRO A 111 0.85 10.55 -10.36
N LEU A 112 0.24 9.86 -9.39
CA LEU A 112 -0.86 10.39 -8.60
C LEU A 112 -0.36 10.66 -7.17
N TYR A 113 -0.24 11.93 -6.83
CA TYR A 113 0.20 12.39 -5.53
C TYR A 113 -0.91 13.16 -4.84
N ASP A 114 -1.50 12.55 -3.82
CA ASP A 114 -2.61 13.11 -3.04
C ASP A 114 -2.07 13.84 -1.81
N VAL A 115 -2.29 15.15 -1.74
CA VAL A 115 -1.82 15.98 -0.62
C VAL A 115 -3.02 16.54 0.11
N THR A 116 -3.15 16.14 1.38
CA THR A 116 -4.30 16.48 2.23
C THR A 116 -3.90 17.38 3.40
N SER A 117 -4.86 17.95 4.11
CA SER A 117 -4.62 18.62 5.39
C SER A 117 -4.30 17.60 6.49
N ASP A 118 -3.64 18.07 7.57
CA ASP A 118 -3.38 17.26 8.76
C ASP A 118 -4.53 17.42 9.78
N PRO A 119 -5.25 16.35 10.15
CA PRO A 119 -6.36 16.44 11.10
C PRO A 119 -5.91 16.52 12.56
N LEU A 120 -4.63 16.18 12.86
CA LEU A 120 -4.11 16.21 14.23
C LEU A 120 -3.89 17.63 14.73
N GLY A 121 -3.54 18.57 13.83
CA GLY A 121 -3.17 19.93 14.19
C GLY A 121 -1.84 20.02 14.97
N GLU A 122 -1.03 18.96 14.92
CA GLU A 122 0.25 18.89 15.59
C GLU A 122 1.36 19.50 14.72
N TYR A 123 2.45 19.94 15.35
CA TYR A 123 3.56 20.58 14.63
C TYR A 123 4.25 19.66 13.63
N ILE A 124 4.17 18.34 13.84
CA ILE A 124 4.85 17.36 13.02
C ILE A 124 4.16 17.14 11.66
N LYS A 125 2.83 17.20 11.63
CA LYS A 125 1.98 17.04 10.44
C LYS A 125 2.32 15.81 9.57
N HIS A 126 2.70 14.68 10.19
CA HIS A 126 3.03 13.48 9.44
C HIS A 126 1.78 12.63 9.17
N ILE A 127 1.60 12.21 7.93
CA ILE A 127 0.45 11.41 7.48
C ILE A 127 0.37 10.06 8.20
N ASP A 128 1.49 9.45 8.57
CA ASP A 128 1.56 8.15 9.27
C ASP A 128 1.06 8.20 10.72
N CYS A 129 0.86 9.41 11.26
CA CYS A 129 0.29 9.60 12.60
C CYS A 129 -1.23 9.42 12.64
N TRP A 130 -1.92 9.48 11.49
CA TRP A 130 -3.37 9.42 11.44
C TRP A 130 -3.93 8.51 10.33
N SER A 131 -3.10 8.07 9.38
CA SER A 131 -3.52 7.15 8.30
C SER A 131 -2.43 6.20 7.88
N LYS A 132 -2.82 5.15 7.14
CA LYS A 132 -1.92 4.17 6.55
C LYS A 132 -2.56 3.46 5.37
N TYR A 133 -1.85 3.38 4.23
CA TYR A 133 -2.21 2.44 3.18
C TYR A 133 -1.96 1.01 3.67
N LEU A 134 -3.02 0.20 3.72
CA LEU A 134 -2.94 -1.22 4.08
C LEU A 134 -2.62 -2.06 2.85
N THR A 135 -3.28 -1.76 1.73
CA THR A 135 -3.05 -2.37 0.42
C THR A 135 -3.20 -1.29 -0.67
N PRO A 136 -2.95 -1.59 -1.95
CA PRO A 136 -3.24 -0.64 -3.04
C PRO A 136 -4.72 -0.26 -3.20
N GLY A 137 -5.63 -0.88 -2.48
CA GLY A 137 -7.08 -0.61 -2.49
C GLY A 137 -7.68 -0.29 -1.12
N LYS A 138 -6.94 -0.49 -0.01
CA LYS A 138 -7.43 -0.28 1.36
C LYS A 138 -6.60 0.79 2.08
N ILE A 139 -7.28 1.69 2.80
CA ILE A 139 -6.64 2.71 3.65
C ILE A 139 -7.24 2.66 5.06
N LEU A 140 -6.37 2.68 6.07
CA LEU A 140 -6.75 2.85 7.47
C LEU A 140 -6.67 4.32 7.84
N ILE A 141 -7.73 4.87 8.46
CA ILE A 141 -7.79 6.26 8.92
C ILE A 141 -8.25 6.26 10.39
N GLY A 142 -7.59 7.03 11.22
CA GLY A 142 -7.99 7.25 12.59
C GLY A 142 -9.43 7.76 12.70
N GLN A 143 -10.08 7.49 13.81
CA GLN A 143 -11.41 7.99 14.14
C GLN A 143 -11.41 8.55 15.55
N VAL A 144 -12.04 9.71 15.76
CA VAL A 144 -12.20 10.33 17.05
C VAL A 144 -13.69 10.42 17.43
N SER A 145 -13.97 10.72 18.71
CA SER A 145 -15.36 10.90 19.16
C SER A 145 -16.06 12.05 18.43
N PRO A 146 -17.37 11.96 18.14
CA PRO A 146 -18.14 13.08 17.59
C PRO A 146 -18.09 14.38 18.41
N SER A 147 -17.69 14.29 19.68
CA SER A 147 -17.49 15.46 20.56
C SER A 147 -16.07 16.05 20.48
N ASP A 148 -15.14 15.39 19.79
CA ASP A 148 -13.78 15.88 19.59
C ASP A 148 -13.78 17.04 18.56
N PRO A 149 -13.07 18.14 18.81
CA PRO A 149 -13.02 19.27 17.86
C PRO A 149 -12.45 18.89 16.50
N ARG A 150 -11.65 17.81 16.40
CA ARG A 150 -11.05 17.31 15.15
C ARG A 150 -11.98 16.35 14.39
N TYR A 151 -13.17 16.03 14.92
CA TYR A 151 -14.05 15.01 14.35
C TYR A 151 -14.36 15.28 12.87
N GLN A 152 -14.72 16.51 12.53
CA GLN A 152 -15.09 16.84 11.16
C GLN A 152 -13.91 16.70 10.19
N ASP A 153 -12.70 17.06 10.59
CA ASP A 153 -11.50 16.95 9.76
C ASP A 153 -11.20 15.46 9.44
N TYR A 154 -11.38 14.56 10.42
CA TYR A 154 -11.23 13.12 10.17
C TYR A 154 -12.32 12.54 9.26
N GLU A 155 -13.58 12.99 9.40
CA GLU A 155 -14.68 12.52 8.54
C GLU A 155 -14.52 13.05 7.12
N ASP A 156 -14.12 14.32 6.93
CA ASP A 156 -13.85 14.90 5.62
C ASP A 156 -12.74 14.15 4.87
N LEU A 157 -11.68 13.73 5.58
CA LEU A 157 -10.59 12.91 5.01
C LEU A 157 -11.07 11.49 4.67
N ALA A 158 -11.88 10.88 5.53
CA ALA A 158 -12.46 9.56 5.23
C ALA A 158 -13.35 9.61 3.99
N ASP A 159 -14.18 10.64 3.84
CA ASP A 159 -15.03 10.88 2.67
C ASP A 159 -14.19 11.19 1.41
N HIS A 160 -13.09 11.95 1.55
CA HIS A 160 -12.15 12.21 0.45
C HIS A 160 -11.61 10.90 -0.14
N PHE A 161 -11.08 10.02 0.70
CA PHE A 161 -10.58 8.73 0.22
C PHE A 161 -11.71 7.81 -0.26
N ALA A 162 -12.83 7.73 0.43
CA ALA A 162 -13.97 6.90 0.01
C ALA A 162 -14.53 7.28 -1.38
N THR A 163 -14.31 8.53 -1.81
CA THR A 163 -14.78 9.04 -3.13
C THR A 163 -13.67 9.13 -4.18
N SER A 164 -12.40 9.06 -3.77
CA SER A 164 -11.26 9.04 -4.69
C SER A 164 -10.95 7.63 -5.19
N THR A 165 -10.17 7.54 -6.27
CA THR A 165 -9.84 6.27 -6.92
C THR A 165 -8.53 5.70 -6.37
N SER A 166 -8.57 4.44 -5.93
CA SER A 166 -7.41 3.66 -5.48
C SER A 166 -6.55 3.17 -6.67
N SER A 167 -5.39 2.61 -6.38
CA SER A 167 -4.50 2.02 -7.41
C SER A 167 -5.14 0.86 -8.18
N TYR A 168 -6.24 0.30 -7.68
CA TYR A 168 -7.00 -0.74 -8.39
C TYR A 168 -8.15 -0.18 -9.24
N GLY A 169 -8.22 1.15 -9.46
CA GLY A 169 -9.23 1.78 -10.31
C GLY A 169 -10.65 1.75 -9.74
N LYS A 170 -10.80 1.54 -8.44
CA LYS A 170 -12.06 1.58 -7.68
C LYS A 170 -11.92 2.56 -6.52
N PRO A 171 -13.02 3.03 -5.92
CA PRO A 171 -12.93 3.80 -4.67
C PRO A 171 -12.13 3.07 -3.60
N TRP A 172 -11.44 3.82 -2.75
CA TRP A 172 -10.75 3.24 -1.62
C TRP A 172 -11.72 2.55 -0.66
N GLU A 173 -11.34 1.38 -0.16
CA GLU A 173 -11.94 0.79 1.03
C GLU A 173 -11.35 1.50 2.25
N VAL A 174 -12.17 2.32 2.91
CA VAL A 174 -11.75 3.10 4.07
C VAL A 174 -12.06 2.33 5.34
N ILE A 175 -11.01 1.94 6.05
CA ILE A 175 -11.08 1.29 7.35
C ILE A 175 -10.89 2.34 8.43
N ARG A 176 -11.65 2.26 9.52
CA ARG A 176 -11.57 3.22 10.62
C ARG A 176 -11.08 2.54 11.89
N VAL A 177 -10.14 3.18 12.59
CA VAL A 177 -9.66 2.74 13.89
C VAL A 177 -9.84 3.85 14.91
N PHE A 178 -10.47 3.56 16.04
CA PHE A 178 -10.75 4.56 17.06
C PHE A 178 -9.47 5.02 17.77
N THR A 179 -9.14 6.30 17.64
CA THR A 179 -7.92 6.92 18.14
C THR A 179 -8.26 8.20 18.91
N PRO A 180 -8.80 8.11 20.16
CA PRO A 180 -9.24 9.29 20.92
C PRO A 180 -8.12 10.29 21.22
N GLY A 181 -6.84 9.83 21.25
CA GLY A 181 -5.69 10.72 21.37
C GLY A 181 -5.35 11.19 22.78
N ASP A 182 -6.21 10.95 23.75
CA ASP A 182 -5.95 11.23 25.17
C ASP A 182 -5.07 10.13 25.79
N PRO A 183 -4.26 10.44 26.82
CA PRO A 183 -3.51 9.41 27.53
C PRO A 183 -4.43 8.34 28.21
N PRO A 184 -4.12 7.04 28.07
CA PRO A 184 -3.02 6.50 27.28
C PRO A 184 -3.21 6.74 25.77
N TYR A 185 -2.14 7.16 25.08
CA TYR A 185 -2.19 7.46 23.66
C TYR A 185 -2.59 6.23 22.82
N THR A 186 -3.13 6.46 21.64
CA THR A 186 -3.68 5.43 20.73
C THR A 186 -3.12 5.55 19.31
N PRO A 187 -1.78 5.39 19.13
CA PRO A 187 -1.11 5.61 17.84
C PRO A 187 -1.24 4.42 16.88
N TYR A 188 -2.43 3.84 16.79
CA TYR A 188 -2.66 2.57 16.06
C TYR A 188 -2.36 2.65 14.57
N THR A 189 -2.54 3.82 13.92
CA THR A 189 -2.19 4.03 12.51
C THR A 189 -0.69 4.01 12.26
N ASN A 190 0.12 4.29 13.30
CA ASN A 190 1.59 4.28 13.22
C ASN A 190 2.15 2.85 13.33
N SER A 191 1.51 1.90 12.68
CA SER A 191 1.89 0.49 12.58
C SER A 191 2.95 0.26 11.50
N LEU A 192 3.64 -0.87 11.57
CA LEU A 192 4.61 -1.31 10.56
C LEU A 192 4.12 -2.58 9.87
N ILE A 193 3.90 -2.53 8.56
CA ILE A 193 3.66 -3.71 7.72
C ILE A 193 5.02 -4.18 7.23
N LEU A 194 5.37 -5.42 7.52
CA LEU A 194 6.63 -6.04 7.11
C LEU A 194 6.39 -7.49 6.73
N ASN A 195 6.49 -7.80 5.44
CA ASN A 195 6.14 -9.10 4.87
C ASN A 195 4.68 -9.47 5.23
N ASP A 196 4.49 -10.67 5.82
CA ASP A 196 3.21 -11.21 6.27
C ASP A 196 2.79 -10.76 7.69
N ARG A 197 3.45 -9.74 8.26
CA ARG A 197 3.21 -9.27 9.61
C ARG A 197 2.85 -7.80 9.69
N ILE A 198 1.97 -7.48 10.61
CA ILE A 198 1.63 -6.11 10.95
C ILE A 198 1.90 -5.87 12.42
N PHE A 199 2.91 -5.07 12.71
CA PHE A 199 3.26 -4.68 14.07
C PHE A 199 2.45 -3.45 14.45
N VAL A 200 1.56 -3.58 15.43
CA VAL A 200 0.66 -2.51 15.88
C VAL A 200 1.12 -1.96 17.22
N PRO A 201 1.41 -0.65 17.35
CA PRO A 201 1.78 -0.06 18.62
C PRO A 201 0.55 0.01 19.53
N ILE A 202 0.66 -0.56 20.73
CA ILE A 202 -0.36 -0.49 21.79
C ILE A 202 0.24 0.06 23.07
N THR A 203 -0.57 0.69 23.93
CA THR A 203 -0.11 1.43 25.10
C THR A 203 -0.66 0.92 26.44
N GLY A 204 -1.55 -0.06 26.43
CA GLY A 204 -2.35 -0.47 27.58
C GLY A 204 -3.66 0.33 27.68
N SER A 205 -4.09 0.93 26.56
CA SER A 205 -5.39 1.60 26.42
C SER A 205 -6.53 0.57 26.46
N GLN A 206 -7.69 1.01 26.95
CA GLN A 206 -8.92 0.20 26.86
C GLN A 206 -9.37 -0.09 25.41
N TRP A 207 -8.79 0.58 24.43
CA TRP A 207 -9.11 0.48 23.00
C TRP A 207 -8.13 -0.41 22.22
N ASP A 208 -7.10 -0.94 22.89
CA ASP A 208 -6.05 -1.73 22.23
C ASP A 208 -6.62 -2.99 21.55
N ASP A 209 -7.49 -3.72 22.25
CA ASP A 209 -8.09 -4.96 21.72
C ASP A 209 -8.96 -4.67 20.48
N GLU A 210 -9.79 -3.60 20.54
CA GLU A 210 -10.61 -3.17 19.39
C GLU A 210 -9.73 -2.78 18.19
N ALA A 211 -8.61 -2.11 18.41
CA ALA A 211 -7.69 -1.75 17.34
C ALA A 211 -7.04 -2.99 16.70
N ILE A 212 -6.71 -4.02 17.47
CA ILE A 212 -6.20 -5.29 16.94
C ILE A 212 -7.27 -5.99 16.11
N ASP A 213 -8.52 -6.08 16.60
CA ASP A 213 -9.65 -6.67 15.86
C ASP A 213 -9.86 -5.97 14.49
N VAL A 214 -9.72 -4.62 14.44
CA VAL A 214 -9.79 -3.84 13.18
C VAL A 214 -8.72 -4.29 12.19
N TYR A 215 -7.48 -4.51 12.65
CA TYR A 215 -6.41 -5.00 11.77
C TYR A 215 -6.63 -6.43 11.30
N GLU A 216 -7.10 -7.34 12.19
CA GLU A 216 -7.41 -8.73 11.85
C GLU A 216 -8.53 -8.82 10.81
N GLU A 217 -9.55 -7.97 10.91
CA GLU A 217 -10.64 -7.90 9.92
C GLU A 217 -10.19 -7.28 8.59
N ALA A 218 -9.40 -6.21 8.65
CA ALA A 218 -8.97 -5.48 7.45
C ALA A 218 -7.91 -6.22 6.64
N MET A 219 -7.08 -7.06 7.29
CA MET A 219 -5.91 -7.70 6.71
C MET A 219 -5.89 -9.22 7.01
N PRO A 220 -6.87 -9.98 6.49
CA PRO A 220 -6.90 -11.43 6.66
C PRO A 220 -5.61 -12.07 6.17
N GLY A 221 -5.13 -13.10 6.88
CA GLY A 221 -3.90 -13.82 6.52
C GLY A 221 -2.60 -13.17 6.99
N TYR A 222 -2.64 -11.94 7.51
CA TYR A 222 -1.49 -11.33 8.16
C TYR A 222 -1.42 -11.70 9.64
N ASP A 223 -0.18 -11.89 10.15
CA ASP A 223 0.09 -12.07 11.58
C ASP A 223 0.08 -10.69 12.27
N ILE A 224 -0.97 -10.37 13.02
CA ILE A 224 -1.11 -9.09 13.72
C ILE A 224 -0.37 -9.19 15.06
N VAL A 225 0.70 -8.40 15.19
CA VAL A 225 1.62 -8.45 16.33
C VAL A 225 1.52 -7.16 17.16
N PRO A 226 0.80 -7.18 18.30
CA PRO A 226 0.74 -6.01 19.17
C PRO A 226 2.08 -5.76 19.86
N ILE A 227 2.57 -4.52 19.82
CA ILE A 227 3.81 -4.09 20.47
C ILE A 227 3.49 -3.15 21.64
N LEU A 228 3.42 -3.73 22.82
CA LEU A 228 3.09 -2.98 24.03
C LEU A 228 4.29 -2.14 24.49
N TYR A 229 4.09 -0.83 24.52
CA TYR A 229 4.98 0.13 25.16
C TYR A 229 4.21 1.37 25.58
N ASN A 230 4.20 1.67 26.87
CA ASN A 230 3.45 2.80 27.43
C ASN A 230 4.07 4.17 27.14
N GLY A 231 5.19 4.22 26.48
CA GLY A 231 5.86 5.44 26.02
C GLY A 231 5.65 5.75 24.55
N TRP A 232 4.75 5.05 23.85
CA TRP A 232 4.30 5.48 22.53
C TRP A 232 3.47 6.77 22.65
N GLU A 233 3.63 7.66 21.68
CA GLU A 233 2.88 8.90 21.56
C GLU A 233 2.15 8.93 20.22
N ASN A 234 1.10 9.74 20.07
CA ASN A 234 0.36 9.84 18.80
C ASN A 234 1.22 10.34 17.63
N THR A 235 2.30 11.06 17.95
CA THR A 235 3.25 11.62 16.99
C THR A 235 4.61 10.91 16.98
N ASP A 236 4.80 9.87 17.78
CA ASP A 236 6.04 9.09 17.83
C ASP A 236 5.76 7.66 18.33
N ALA A 237 5.59 6.74 17.39
CA ALA A 237 5.40 5.34 17.73
C ALA A 237 6.25 4.42 16.84
N LEU A 238 5.79 3.22 16.60
CA LEU A 238 6.58 2.14 16.00
C LEU A 238 7.05 2.47 14.57
N HIS A 239 6.16 2.99 13.72
CA HIS A 239 6.48 3.30 12.33
C HIS A 239 7.56 4.38 12.23
N CYS A 240 7.49 5.41 13.07
CA CYS A 240 8.50 6.46 13.13
C CYS A 240 9.91 5.93 13.42
N ARG A 241 10.01 4.84 14.17
CA ARG A 241 11.27 4.25 14.67
C ARG A 241 11.72 3.04 13.89
N ALA A 242 11.04 2.69 12.80
CA ALA A 242 11.34 1.52 11.99
C ALA A 242 11.25 1.82 10.49
N LYS A 243 12.13 1.18 9.71
CA LYS A 243 12.14 1.27 8.24
C LYS A 243 12.39 -0.12 7.67
N GLY A 244 11.55 -0.56 6.75
CA GLY A 244 11.79 -1.76 5.97
C GLY A 244 12.97 -1.57 5.03
N ILE A 245 13.78 -2.61 4.85
CA ILE A 245 14.79 -2.70 3.81
C ILE A 245 14.19 -3.52 2.67
N ALA A 246 14.24 -2.99 1.45
CA ALA A 246 13.67 -3.70 0.30
C ALA A 246 14.49 -4.95 -0.06
N ASP A 247 13.81 -6.02 -0.49
CA ASP A 247 14.47 -7.10 -1.23
C ASP A 247 14.77 -6.59 -2.65
N ILE A 248 16.02 -6.17 -2.87
CA ILE A 248 16.48 -5.65 -4.18
C ILE A 248 16.48 -6.70 -5.29
N GLY A 249 16.31 -7.97 -4.95
CA GLY A 249 16.17 -9.08 -5.89
C GLY A 249 14.77 -9.67 -5.93
N MET A 250 13.75 -8.94 -5.48
CA MET A 250 12.39 -9.48 -5.34
C MET A 250 11.82 -10.04 -6.64
N LEU A 251 11.00 -11.07 -6.51
CA LEU A 251 10.13 -11.57 -7.57
C LEU A 251 8.81 -10.79 -7.48
N TYR A 252 8.60 -9.85 -8.41
CA TYR A 252 7.49 -8.91 -8.38
C TYR A 252 6.39 -9.30 -9.37
N ILE A 253 5.14 -9.36 -8.88
CA ILE A 253 3.95 -9.61 -9.70
C ILE A 253 3.16 -8.31 -9.81
N ASP A 254 3.15 -7.70 -10.99
CA ASP A 254 2.31 -6.56 -11.30
C ASP A 254 1.04 -7.00 -12.01
N HIS A 255 -0.09 -6.88 -11.30
CA HIS A 255 -1.41 -7.28 -11.77
C HIS A 255 -2.44 -6.21 -11.44
N MET A 256 -3.31 -5.90 -12.39
CA MET A 256 -4.51 -5.09 -12.16
C MET A 256 -5.70 -6.02 -11.91
N PRO A 257 -6.23 -6.09 -10.69
CA PRO A 257 -7.22 -7.10 -10.34
C PRO A 257 -8.60 -6.83 -10.91
N ILE A 258 -9.31 -7.92 -11.19
CA ILE A 258 -10.77 -7.90 -11.31
C ILE A 258 -11.32 -8.12 -9.91
N TYR A 259 -12.06 -7.16 -9.35
CA TYR A 259 -12.69 -7.30 -8.03
C TYR A 259 -13.98 -6.49 -7.91
N GLY A 260 -14.76 -6.77 -6.86
CA GLY A 260 -16.08 -6.18 -6.66
C GLY A 260 -17.12 -6.71 -7.66
N SER A 261 -18.09 -5.90 -8.04
CA SER A 261 -19.11 -6.30 -9.01
C SER A 261 -18.64 -6.06 -10.44
N THR A 262 -18.81 -7.06 -11.32
CA THR A 262 -18.47 -6.99 -12.74
C THR A 262 -19.54 -7.60 -13.62
N SER A 263 -19.64 -7.16 -14.88
CA SER A 263 -20.56 -7.77 -15.87
C SER A 263 -20.23 -9.24 -16.07
N TYR A 264 -21.26 -10.06 -16.23
CA TYR A 264 -21.07 -11.47 -16.52
C TYR A 264 -20.40 -11.68 -17.89
N HIS A 265 -19.34 -12.49 -17.86
CA HIS A 265 -18.72 -13.11 -19.01
C HIS A 265 -18.46 -14.59 -18.72
N PRO A 266 -18.54 -15.51 -19.73
CA PRO A 266 -18.29 -16.93 -19.50
C PRO A 266 -16.82 -17.25 -19.19
N GLU A 267 -15.92 -16.31 -19.45
CA GLU A 267 -14.49 -16.37 -19.19
C GLU A 267 -13.93 -14.99 -18.80
N TYR A 268 -12.91 -14.98 -17.95
CA TYR A 268 -12.23 -13.76 -17.51
C TYR A 268 -10.74 -13.91 -17.75
N ASN A 269 -10.14 -12.97 -18.48
CA ASN A 269 -8.70 -12.92 -18.70
C ASN A 269 -7.98 -12.38 -17.47
N ILE A 270 -7.02 -13.14 -16.95
CA ILE A 270 -6.11 -12.72 -15.89
C ILE A 270 -4.73 -12.58 -16.49
N SER A 271 -4.16 -11.39 -16.39
CA SER A 271 -2.83 -11.07 -16.92
C SER A 271 -1.96 -10.41 -15.85
N ALA A 272 -0.67 -10.67 -15.90
CA ALA A 272 0.31 -10.04 -15.00
C ALA A 272 1.63 -9.82 -15.73
N LYS A 273 2.35 -8.76 -15.34
CA LYS A 273 3.78 -8.65 -15.61
C LYS A 273 4.52 -9.21 -14.39
N ILE A 274 5.47 -10.14 -14.61
CA ILE A 274 6.22 -10.77 -13.52
C ILE A 274 7.70 -10.54 -13.79
N THR A 275 8.37 -9.89 -12.84
CA THR A 275 9.78 -9.50 -12.98
C THR A 275 10.58 -10.09 -11.82
N ALA A 276 11.60 -10.88 -12.14
CA ALA A 276 12.59 -11.34 -11.17
C ALA A 276 13.75 -10.33 -11.16
N HIS A 277 13.72 -9.37 -10.23
CA HIS A 277 14.77 -8.34 -10.12
C HIS A 277 16.15 -8.91 -9.74
N SER A 278 16.19 -10.15 -9.26
CA SER A 278 17.45 -10.91 -9.07
C SER A 278 18.13 -11.30 -10.38
N GLY A 279 17.43 -11.17 -11.52
CA GLY A 279 17.89 -11.71 -12.81
C GLY A 279 17.75 -13.23 -12.93
N ALA A 280 17.09 -13.88 -11.98
CA ALA A 280 16.82 -15.32 -11.99
C ALA A 280 15.77 -15.70 -13.04
N ASP A 281 15.84 -16.92 -13.53
CA ASP A 281 14.83 -17.45 -14.45
C ASP A 281 13.52 -17.80 -13.70
N ILE A 282 12.39 -17.33 -14.20
CA ILE A 282 11.07 -17.69 -13.68
C ILE A 282 10.73 -19.11 -14.15
N TYR A 283 10.33 -19.99 -13.23
CA TYR A 283 9.90 -21.34 -13.58
C TYR A 283 8.61 -21.30 -14.39
N ALA A 284 8.66 -21.77 -15.63
CA ALA A 284 7.53 -21.71 -16.57
C ALA A 284 6.28 -22.48 -16.10
N ASP A 285 6.46 -23.48 -15.25
CA ASP A 285 5.37 -24.30 -14.66
C ASP A 285 4.90 -23.77 -13.28
N SER A 286 5.47 -22.69 -12.81
CA SER A 286 5.18 -22.09 -11.50
C SER A 286 4.42 -20.76 -11.59
N VAL A 287 4.10 -20.27 -12.78
CA VAL A 287 3.28 -19.07 -12.93
C VAL A 287 1.83 -19.48 -13.04
N LEU A 288 1.09 -19.37 -11.93
CA LEU A 288 -0.22 -19.95 -11.76
C LEU A 288 -1.25 -18.93 -11.29
N VAL A 289 -2.48 -19.04 -11.81
CA VAL A 289 -3.66 -18.46 -11.18
C VAL A 289 -4.37 -19.56 -10.40
N TYR A 290 -4.50 -19.36 -9.10
CA TYR A 290 -5.39 -20.16 -8.26
C TYR A 290 -6.73 -19.45 -8.17
N TYR A 291 -7.81 -20.19 -8.38
CA TYR A 291 -9.14 -19.61 -8.27
C TYR A 291 -10.18 -20.62 -7.77
N LYS A 292 -11.23 -20.11 -7.16
CA LYS A 292 -12.42 -20.88 -6.77
C LYS A 292 -13.68 -20.11 -7.14
N ARG A 293 -14.77 -20.84 -7.30
CA ARG A 293 -16.11 -20.27 -7.50
C ARG A 293 -16.98 -20.60 -6.30
N ASN A 294 -17.64 -19.58 -5.79
CA ASN A 294 -18.50 -19.68 -4.62
C ASN A 294 -17.78 -20.33 -3.42
N SER A 295 -18.34 -21.38 -2.84
CA SER A 295 -17.75 -22.13 -1.73
C SER A 295 -16.91 -23.34 -2.16
N GLY A 296 -16.54 -23.44 -3.45
CA GLY A 296 -15.69 -24.53 -3.94
C GLY A 296 -14.25 -24.43 -3.48
N ASP A 297 -13.48 -25.49 -3.75
CA ASP A 297 -12.03 -25.50 -3.49
C ASP A 297 -11.27 -24.72 -4.54
N PHE A 298 -10.07 -24.22 -4.18
CA PHE A 298 -9.15 -23.62 -5.14
C PHE A 298 -8.64 -24.67 -6.13
N ILE A 299 -8.67 -24.31 -7.40
CA ILE A 299 -8.02 -25.03 -8.49
C ILE A 299 -7.01 -24.08 -9.14
N SER A 300 -5.97 -24.61 -9.78
CA SER A 300 -4.97 -23.81 -10.47
C SER A 300 -5.04 -23.95 -11.97
N THR A 301 -4.64 -22.90 -12.66
CA THR A 301 -4.39 -22.90 -14.11
C THR A 301 -3.05 -22.22 -14.39
N LEU A 302 -2.29 -22.78 -15.34
CA LEU A 302 -1.02 -22.21 -15.76
C LEU A 302 -1.27 -20.92 -16.53
N MET A 303 -0.42 -19.92 -16.31
CA MET A 303 -0.35 -18.72 -17.14
C MET A 303 0.66 -18.95 -18.26
N GLU A 304 0.28 -18.63 -19.49
CA GLU A 304 1.15 -18.71 -20.66
C GLU A 304 1.86 -17.40 -20.89
N ILE A 305 3.08 -17.46 -21.45
CA ILE A 305 3.85 -16.26 -21.81
C ILE A 305 3.25 -15.65 -23.09
N ASP A 306 2.77 -14.42 -22.98
CA ASP A 306 2.30 -13.64 -24.15
C ASP A 306 3.44 -12.84 -24.80
N SER A 307 4.35 -12.30 -23.99
CA SER A 307 5.54 -11.56 -24.38
C SER A 307 6.54 -11.53 -23.23
N ILE A 308 7.68 -10.85 -23.39
CA ILE A 308 8.70 -10.75 -22.34
C ILE A 308 8.03 -10.27 -21.03
N ASP A 309 8.17 -11.05 -19.96
CA ASP A 309 7.65 -10.81 -18.60
C ASP A 309 6.12 -10.71 -18.46
N HIS A 310 5.36 -10.89 -19.56
CA HIS A 310 3.91 -10.84 -19.53
C HIS A 310 3.32 -12.25 -19.66
N TYR A 311 2.43 -12.55 -18.72
CA TYR A 311 1.77 -13.85 -18.57
C TYR A 311 0.26 -13.66 -18.54
N SER A 312 -0.48 -14.57 -19.15
CA SER A 312 -1.94 -14.57 -19.08
C SER A 312 -2.54 -15.96 -19.05
N THR A 313 -3.75 -16.03 -18.52
CA THR A 313 -4.61 -17.21 -18.55
C THR A 313 -6.07 -16.78 -18.44
N LYS A 314 -7.00 -17.75 -18.54
CA LYS A 314 -8.43 -17.48 -18.40
C LYS A 314 -9.04 -18.29 -17.26
N ILE A 315 -9.83 -17.63 -16.43
CA ILE A 315 -10.79 -18.28 -15.55
C ILE A 315 -12.02 -18.57 -16.38
N ILE A 316 -12.38 -19.84 -16.53
CA ILE A 316 -13.47 -20.31 -17.39
C ILE A 316 -14.62 -20.96 -16.59
N GLY A 317 -15.78 -21.11 -17.26
CA GLY A 317 -16.94 -21.78 -16.67
C GLY A 317 -17.61 -21.00 -15.54
N VAL A 318 -17.47 -19.68 -15.56
CA VAL A 318 -18.15 -18.78 -14.63
C VAL A 318 -19.61 -18.63 -15.06
N GLU A 319 -20.53 -18.67 -14.11
CA GLU A 319 -21.97 -18.54 -14.32
C GLU A 319 -22.49 -17.19 -13.80
N PRO A 320 -23.63 -16.69 -14.28
CA PRO A 320 -24.24 -15.47 -13.77
C PRO A 320 -24.55 -15.57 -12.26
N GLY A 321 -24.04 -14.62 -11.48
CA GLY A 321 -24.22 -14.55 -10.03
C GLY A 321 -23.11 -15.24 -9.23
N ASP A 322 -22.16 -15.89 -9.90
CA ASP A 322 -20.99 -16.48 -9.22
C ASP A 322 -20.15 -15.42 -8.54
N THR A 323 -19.61 -15.79 -7.39
CA THR A 323 -18.49 -15.13 -6.72
C THR A 323 -17.22 -15.90 -7.04
N VAL A 324 -16.24 -15.22 -7.61
CA VAL A 324 -14.93 -15.80 -7.96
C VAL A 324 -13.88 -15.19 -7.05
N SER A 325 -13.12 -16.06 -6.35
CA SER A 325 -11.93 -15.67 -5.58
C SER A 325 -10.69 -16.18 -6.30
N TYR A 326 -9.65 -15.36 -6.42
CA TYR A 326 -8.42 -15.78 -7.10
C TYR A 326 -7.18 -15.05 -6.59
N TYR A 327 -6.02 -15.66 -6.79
CA TYR A 327 -4.70 -15.06 -6.60
C TYR A 327 -3.71 -15.61 -7.63
N ILE A 328 -2.61 -14.87 -7.84
CA ILE A 328 -1.52 -15.25 -8.73
C ILE A 328 -0.35 -15.72 -7.88
N TYR A 329 0.34 -16.77 -8.33
CA TYR A 329 1.57 -17.30 -7.73
C TYR A 329 2.65 -17.37 -8.78
N ALA A 330 3.90 -17.09 -8.38
CA ALA A 330 5.09 -17.29 -9.20
C ALA A 330 6.27 -17.74 -8.33
N ALA A 331 7.21 -18.46 -8.94
CA ALA A 331 8.49 -18.84 -8.33
C ALA A 331 9.63 -18.74 -9.36
N ASP A 332 10.85 -18.47 -8.86
CA ASP A 332 12.06 -18.37 -9.67
C ASP A 332 13.20 -19.30 -9.17
N ASP A 333 14.28 -19.42 -9.92
CA ASP A 333 15.41 -20.30 -9.61
C ASP A 333 16.36 -19.71 -8.55
N SER A 334 16.14 -18.47 -8.09
CA SER A 334 16.78 -17.94 -6.89
C SER A 334 16.19 -18.49 -5.60
N GLY A 335 15.07 -19.22 -5.70
CA GLY A 335 14.30 -19.76 -4.58
C GLY A 335 13.26 -18.80 -4.03
N ARG A 336 13.03 -17.65 -4.70
CA ARG A 336 11.95 -16.73 -4.32
C ARG A 336 10.59 -17.23 -4.83
N GLN A 337 9.58 -16.94 -4.02
CA GLN A 337 8.18 -17.15 -4.34
C GLN A 337 7.43 -15.87 -4.05
N SER A 338 6.42 -15.58 -4.86
CA SER A 338 5.59 -14.39 -4.72
C SER A 338 4.13 -14.72 -4.97
N MET A 339 3.25 -14.01 -4.30
CA MET A 339 1.81 -14.09 -4.52
C MET A 339 1.22 -12.67 -4.66
N GLN A 340 0.14 -12.58 -5.41
CA GLN A 340 -0.62 -11.34 -5.54
C GLN A 340 -2.12 -11.66 -5.46
N PRO A 341 -2.84 -11.23 -4.39
CA PRO A 341 -2.35 -10.46 -3.23
C PRO A 341 -1.25 -11.20 -2.45
N PHE A 342 -0.52 -10.47 -1.60
CA PHE A 342 0.70 -10.96 -0.94
C PHE A 342 0.48 -12.23 -0.09
N VAL A 343 -0.66 -12.37 0.57
CA VAL A 343 -1.02 -13.53 1.40
C VAL A 343 -1.82 -14.60 0.62
N GLY A 344 -2.03 -14.39 -0.69
CA GLY A 344 -2.62 -15.38 -1.59
C GLY A 344 -4.01 -15.83 -1.19
N GLU A 345 -4.14 -17.12 -0.82
CA GLU A 345 -5.42 -17.76 -0.50
C GLU A 345 -6.18 -17.12 0.66
N ASP A 346 -5.47 -16.55 1.63
CA ASP A 346 -6.05 -16.03 2.86
C ASP A 346 -6.78 -14.68 2.66
N ASP A 347 -6.33 -13.83 1.68
CA ASP A 347 -7.03 -12.60 1.26
C ASP A 347 -7.01 -12.46 -0.27
N PRO A 348 -7.71 -13.36 -1.02
CA PRO A 348 -7.68 -13.37 -2.48
C PRO A 348 -8.45 -12.18 -3.07
N PHE A 349 -8.16 -11.81 -4.31
CA PHE A 349 -9.06 -10.93 -5.07
C PHE A 349 -10.40 -11.59 -5.25
N VAL A 350 -11.48 -10.83 -5.03
CA VAL A 350 -12.85 -11.34 -5.12
C VAL A 350 -13.68 -10.48 -6.06
N PHE A 351 -14.32 -11.10 -7.05
CA PHE A 351 -15.32 -10.43 -7.85
C PHE A 351 -16.61 -11.23 -7.92
N ARG A 352 -17.73 -10.53 -8.07
CA ARG A 352 -19.06 -11.13 -8.26
C ARG A 352 -19.59 -10.74 -9.63
N THR A 353 -20.08 -11.75 -10.37
CA THR A 353 -20.67 -11.53 -11.69
C THR A 353 -22.12 -11.07 -11.57
N ILE A 354 -22.47 -10.03 -12.32
CA ILE A 354 -23.83 -9.52 -12.40
C ILE A 354 -24.32 -9.74 -13.83
N TYR A 355 -25.47 -10.43 -13.94
CA TYR A 355 -26.15 -10.58 -15.20
C TYR A 355 -27.21 -9.48 -15.37
N PHE A 356 -27.02 -8.62 -16.35
CA PHE A 356 -28.07 -7.73 -16.80
C PHE A 356 -28.78 -8.40 -17.99
N PRO A 357 -30.01 -8.92 -17.85
CA PRO A 357 -30.73 -9.47 -18.98
C PRO A 357 -30.99 -8.36 -19.99
N VAL A 358 -30.39 -8.49 -21.16
CA VAL A 358 -30.56 -7.53 -22.30
C VAL A 358 -32.01 -7.46 -22.79
N ASN A 359 -32.88 -8.36 -22.31
CA ASN A 359 -34.24 -8.54 -22.80
C ASN A 359 -35.32 -7.68 -22.13
N GLU A 360 -34.95 -6.75 -21.24
CA GLU A 360 -35.93 -5.83 -20.63
C GLU A 360 -35.70 -4.34 -20.95
N LEU A 361 -35.00 -4.02 -22.04
CA LEU A 361 -35.18 -2.75 -22.68
C LEU A 361 -36.49 -2.80 -23.46
N LEU A 362 -37.60 -2.67 -22.74
CA LEU A 362 -38.86 -2.23 -23.35
C LEU A 362 -38.61 -0.82 -23.88
N PHE A 363 -38.27 -0.73 -25.18
CA PHE A 363 -38.34 0.51 -25.90
C PHE A 363 -39.80 0.97 -25.93
N ASP A 364 -40.15 1.85 -25.00
CA ASP A 364 -41.30 2.70 -25.19
C ASP A 364 -40.89 3.76 -26.23
N PRO A 365 -41.44 3.71 -27.45
CA PRO A 365 -41.01 4.62 -28.51
C PRO A 365 -41.28 6.10 -28.19
N ASP A 366 -42.03 6.37 -27.11
CA ASP A 366 -42.40 7.72 -26.69
C ASP A 366 -41.54 8.23 -25.51
N THR A 367 -40.62 7.44 -24.99
CA THR A 367 -39.74 7.84 -23.87
C THR A 367 -38.27 7.57 -24.20
N VAL A 368 -37.56 8.58 -24.68
CA VAL A 368 -36.08 8.49 -24.85
C VAL A 368 -35.43 8.79 -23.50
N MET A 369 -35.04 7.75 -22.77
CA MET A 369 -34.12 7.88 -21.64
C MET A 369 -32.67 7.70 -22.11
N PHE A 370 -31.90 8.79 -22.04
CA PHE A 370 -30.46 8.70 -22.16
C PHE A 370 -29.93 8.28 -20.80
N MET A 371 -29.53 7.02 -20.65
CA MET A 371 -28.62 6.64 -19.58
C MET A 371 -27.20 6.95 -20.02
N ASN A 372 -26.58 7.94 -19.40
CA ASN A 372 -25.14 8.05 -19.45
C ASN A 372 -24.56 6.88 -18.65
N ILE A 373 -24.10 5.86 -19.35
CA ILE A 373 -23.19 4.89 -18.80
C ILE A 373 -21.82 5.56 -18.92
N THR A 374 -21.35 6.14 -17.84
CA THR A 374 -19.93 6.46 -17.69
C THR A 374 -19.24 5.15 -17.33
N ASP A 375 -18.35 4.71 -18.23
CA ASP A 375 -17.43 3.60 -18.02
C ASP A 375 -16.53 3.86 -16.80
#